data_7619a0c91cdfe7df9e15f158546f0de2
#
_entry.id   7619a0c91cdfe7df9e15f158546f0de2
#
_cell.length_a   1.000
_cell.length_b   1.000
_cell.length_c   1.000
_cell.angle_alpha   90.00
_cell.angle_beta   90.00
_cell.angle_gamma   90.00
#
_symmetry.space_group_name_H-M   'P 1'
#
loop_
_entity.id
_entity.type
_entity.pdbx_description
1 polymer ?
#
loop_
_entity_poly.entity_id
_entity_poly.type
_entity_poly.pdbx_seq_one_letter_code
_entity_poly.pdbx_strand_id
1 'polypeptide(L)'
;MAIHPPISASTLRTLGTVSTATLTTQLMARGLRNTYLAGLAPLNPGRSRLVGEAFTLRCIPSREDLDVLSVFQDYDHPQRKAVESVPPGAVLVIDARGKTRAASLGHILATRLLRRGAAGIVTDGAVRDSQGFATLDLPTFAAGAAATTNLA
;
A
#
# COMPACT_ATOMS: atom_id res chain seq x y z
N MET A 1 -18.71 1.05 -2.48
CA MET A 1 -19.51 0.15 -1.62
C MET A 1 -18.94 -1.25 -1.77
N ALA A 2 -18.50 -1.89 -0.70
CA ALA A 2 -17.95 -3.24 -0.78
C ALA A 2 -19.03 -4.22 -1.27
N ILE A 3 -18.72 -4.96 -2.33
CA ILE A 3 -19.64 -5.94 -2.94
C ILE A 3 -19.68 -7.26 -2.13
N HIS A 4 -18.74 -7.42 -1.19
CA HIS A 4 -18.61 -8.62 -0.38
C HIS A 4 -18.80 -8.31 1.11
N PRO A 5 -19.32 -9.26 1.90
CA PRO A 5 -19.35 -9.11 3.34
C PRO A 5 -17.91 -8.99 3.87
N PRO A 6 -17.67 -8.22 4.96
CA PRO A 6 -16.36 -8.05 5.54
C PRO A 6 -15.78 -9.39 5.98
N ILE A 7 -14.47 -9.56 5.82
CA ILE A 7 -13.76 -10.75 6.28
C ILE A 7 -13.82 -10.82 7.82
N SER A 8 -14.16 -11.99 8.36
CA SER A 8 -14.25 -12.15 9.81
C SER A 8 -12.88 -11.96 10.50
N ALA A 9 -12.91 -11.43 11.71
CA ALA A 9 -11.69 -11.26 12.51
C ALA A 9 -10.96 -12.60 12.76
N SER A 10 -11.69 -13.73 12.85
CA SER A 10 -11.10 -15.06 12.98
C SER A 10 -10.34 -15.45 11.72
N THR A 11 -10.90 -15.21 10.55
CA THR A 11 -10.23 -15.47 9.26
C THR A 11 -8.95 -14.65 9.13
N LEU A 12 -8.99 -13.34 9.45
CA LEU A 12 -7.80 -12.48 9.40
C LEU A 12 -6.71 -12.97 10.35
N ARG A 13 -7.06 -13.39 11.56
CA ARG A 13 -6.09 -13.99 12.49
C ARG A 13 -5.48 -15.26 11.94
N THR A 14 -6.28 -16.17 11.38
CA THR A 14 -5.78 -17.41 10.78
C THR A 14 -4.83 -17.13 9.61
N LEU A 15 -5.19 -16.20 8.71
CA LEU A 15 -4.29 -15.75 7.63
C LEU A 15 -2.97 -15.21 8.17
N GLY A 16 -2.99 -14.53 9.31
CA GLY A 16 -1.80 -14.04 9.99
C GLY A 16 -0.85 -15.14 10.49
N THR A 17 -1.28 -16.38 10.63
CA THR A 17 -0.44 -17.51 11.09
C THR A 17 0.10 -18.37 9.93
N VAL A 18 -0.45 -18.23 8.73
CA VAL A 18 -0.10 -19.06 7.58
C VAL A 18 1.00 -18.40 6.75
N SER A 19 1.93 -19.18 6.19
CA SER A 19 2.97 -18.65 5.30
C SER A 19 2.39 -18.26 3.94
N THR A 20 2.98 -17.26 3.30
CA THR A 20 2.62 -16.84 1.93
C THR A 20 2.75 -18.00 0.94
N ALA A 21 3.79 -18.86 1.08
CA ALA A 21 3.98 -20.03 0.22
C ALA A 21 2.81 -21.03 0.34
N THR A 22 2.33 -21.27 1.55
CA THR A 22 1.15 -22.13 1.76
C THR A 22 -0.10 -21.52 1.14
N LEU A 23 -0.30 -20.20 1.30
CA LEU A 23 -1.45 -19.48 0.73
C LEU A 23 -1.43 -19.55 -0.80
N THR A 24 -0.30 -19.29 -1.45
CA THR A 24 -0.20 -19.36 -2.92
C THR A 24 -0.46 -20.76 -3.45
N THR A 25 0.01 -21.81 -2.76
CA THR A 25 -0.29 -23.20 -3.12
C THR A 25 -1.79 -23.51 -3.01
N GLN A 26 -2.44 -23.06 -1.95
CA GLN A 26 -3.88 -23.24 -1.76
C GLN A 26 -4.72 -22.46 -2.78
N LEU A 27 -4.27 -21.27 -3.16
CA LEU A 27 -4.91 -20.46 -4.20
C LEU A 27 -4.73 -21.12 -5.58
N MET A 28 -3.56 -21.65 -5.88
CA MET A 28 -3.30 -22.39 -7.12
C MET A 28 -4.19 -23.63 -7.24
N ALA A 29 -4.39 -24.40 -6.16
CA ALA A 29 -5.31 -25.54 -6.14
C ALA A 29 -6.77 -25.13 -6.44
N ARG A 30 -7.12 -23.87 -6.26
CA ARG A 30 -8.45 -23.28 -6.57
C ARG A 30 -8.49 -22.59 -7.94
N GLY A 31 -7.46 -22.76 -8.77
CA GLY A 31 -7.36 -22.16 -10.11
C GLY A 31 -6.83 -20.72 -10.13
N LEU A 32 -6.48 -20.15 -8.97
CA LEU A 32 -5.93 -18.79 -8.89
C LEU A 32 -4.41 -18.84 -9.00
N ARG A 33 -3.88 -18.37 -10.12
CA ARG A 33 -2.46 -18.31 -10.41
C ARG A 33 -1.94 -16.88 -10.26
N ASN A 34 -0.60 -16.73 -10.15
CA ASN A 34 0.06 -15.43 -10.08
C ASN A 34 -0.46 -14.54 -8.93
N THR A 35 -0.63 -15.14 -7.76
CA THR A 35 -1.16 -14.50 -6.56
C THR A 35 -0.10 -13.90 -5.65
N TYR A 36 1.17 -13.90 -6.08
CA TYR A 36 2.30 -13.32 -5.36
C TYR A 36 2.77 -12.03 -6.04
N LEU A 37 2.91 -10.96 -5.26
CA LEU A 37 3.43 -9.69 -5.74
C LEU A 37 4.96 -9.72 -5.69
N ALA A 38 5.59 -10.10 -6.81
CA ALA A 38 7.05 -10.16 -6.93
C ALA A 38 7.68 -8.76 -6.97
N GLY A 39 8.94 -8.65 -6.57
CA GLY A 39 9.71 -7.41 -6.66
C GLY A 39 9.45 -6.40 -5.54
N LEU A 40 8.67 -6.76 -4.53
CA LEU A 40 8.43 -5.91 -3.37
C LEU A 40 9.27 -6.36 -2.18
N ALA A 41 9.82 -5.40 -1.45
CA ALA A 41 10.58 -5.65 -0.22
C ALA A 41 9.96 -4.89 0.98
N PRO A 42 10.03 -5.45 2.20
CA PRO A 42 9.61 -4.73 3.38
C PRO A 42 10.59 -3.59 3.68
N LEU A 43 10.07 -2.40 3.94
CA LEU A 43 10.87 -1.23 4.32
C LEU A 43 11.22 -1.23 5.81
N ASN A 44 10.44 -1.94 6.60
CA ASN A 44 10.66 -2.13 8.03
C ASN A 44 10.75 -3.64 8.34
N PRO A 45 11.94 -4.25 8.28
CA PRO A 45 12.11 -5.71 8.38
C PRO A 45 11.53 -6.33 9.64
N GLY A 46 11.47 -5.60 10.75
CA GLY A 46 10.81 -6.03 11.99
C GLY A 46 9.28 -6.12 11.89
N ARG A 47 8.67 -5.65 10.81
CA ARG A 47 7.22 -5.60 10.56
C ARG A 47 6.89 -6.18 9.18
N SER A 48 7.34 -7.40 8.92
CA SER A 48 7.18 -8.05 7.60
C SER A 48 5.89 -8.85 7.45
N ARG A 49 5.03 -8.89 8.48
CA ARG A 49 3.75 -9.60 8.40
C ARG A 49 2.61 -8.60 8.23
N LEU A 50 1.83 -8.77 7.18
CA LEU A 50 0.74 -7.89 6.80
C LEU A 50 -0.48 -8.71 6.38
N VAL A 51 -1.63 -8.44 6.98
CA VAL A 51 -2.93 -9.05 6.64
C VAL A 51 -4.01 -7.99 6.76
N GLY A 52 -4.88 -7.89 5.77
CA GLY A 52 -6.01 -6.97 5.75
C GLY A 52 -6.73 -6.98 4.42
N GLU A 53 -7.92 -6.43 4.38
CA GLU A 53 -8.64 -6.20 3.14
C GLU A 53 -7.94 -5.10 2.32
N ALA A 54 -7.86 -5.28 1.00
CA ALA A 54 -7.22 -4.30 0.13
C ALA A 54 -8.13 -3.09 -0.10
N PHE A 55 -7.63 -1.90 0.20
CA PHE A 55 -8.16 -0.63 -0.25
C PHE A 55 -7.26 -0.11 -1.37
N THR A 56 -7.78 0.03 -2.59
CA THR A 56 -6.93 0.22 -3.77
C THR A 56 -6.88 1.68 -4.23
N LEU A 57 -5.68 2.12 -4.61
CA LEU A 57 -5.42 3.39 -5.28
C LEU A 57 -4.59 3.11 -6.54
N ARG A 58 -5.02 3.60 -7.70
CA ARG A 58 -4.24 3.50 -8.93
C ARG A 58 -3.67 4.85 -9.33
N CYS A 59 -2.37 4.88 -9.60
CA CYS A 59 -1.72 6.03 -10.21
C CYS A 59 -1.85 5.99 -11.74
N ILE A 60 -1.96 7.16 -12.35
CA ILE A 60 -1.92 7.36 -13.80
C ILE A 60 -0.65 8.16 -14.14
N PRO A 61 -0.20 8.18 -15.41
CA PRO A 61 0.93 9.02 -15.80
C PRO A 61 0.70 10.48 -15.45
N SER A 62 1.75 11.14 -14.93
CA SER A 62 1.72 12.55 -14.57
C SER A 62 1.48 13.41 -15.82
N ARG A 63 0.74 14.48 -15.65
CA ARG A 63 0.52 15.54 -16.62
C ARG A 63 1.09 16.84 -16.08
N GLU A 64 2.20 17.28 -16.64
CA GLU A 64 2.94 18.48 -16.17
C GLU A 64 2.10 19.76 -16.19
N ASP A 65 1.07 19.81 -17.05
CA ASP A 65 0.13 20.93 -17.14
C ASP A 65 -0.93 20.95 -16.02
N LEU A 66 -1.19 19.83 -15.36
CA LEU A 66 -2.19 19.70 -14.29
C LEU A 66 -1.55 19.37 -12.93
N ASP A 67 -0.50 18.56 -12.92
CA ASP A 67 0.14 18.04 -11.72
C ASP A 67 1.18 19.03 -11.17
N VAL A 68 0.70 20.24 -10.80
CA VAL A 68 1.52 21.30 -10.23
C VAL A 68 1.56 21.22 -8.71
N LEU A 69 2.59 21.79 -8.05
CA LEU A 69 2.78 21.67 -6.61
C LEU A 69 1.58 22.17 -5.77
N SER A 70 0.77 23.08 -6.30
CA SER A 70 -0.43 23.58 -5.62
C SER A 70 -1.50 22.50 -5.39
N VAL A 71 -1.49 21.38 -6.14
CA VAL A 71 -2.42 20.26 -5.90
C VAL A 71 -2.24 19.64 -4.50
N PHE A 72 -1.08 19.81 -3.87
CA PHE A 72 -0.89 19.39 -2.49
C PHE A 72 -1.68 20.17 -1.46
N GLN A 73 -2.23 21.34 -1.84
CA GLN A 73 -3.14 22.11 -1.00
C GLN A 73 -4.59 21.62 -1.13
N ASP A 74 -4.89 20.87 -2.18
CA ASP A 74 -6.22 20.30 -2.39
C ASP A 74 -6.43 19.07 -1.50
N TYR A 75 -7.35 19.18 -0.56
CA TYR A 75 -7.73 18.06 0.33
C TYR A 75 -8.53 16.98 -0.39
N ASP A 76 -9.15 17.29 -1.50
CA ASP A 76 -9.88 16.34 -2.35
C ASP A 76 -8.99 15.65 -3.40
N HIS A 77 -7.68 15.99 -3.45
CA HIS A 77 -6.74 15.29 -4.29
C HIS A 77 -6.81 13.77 -4.07
N PRO A 78 -6.91 12.95 -5.13
CA PRO A 78 -7.21 11.51 -5.02
C PRO A 78 -6.32 10.74 -4.05
N GLN A 79 -5.01 11.04 -3.99
CA GLN A 79 -4.09 10.40 -3.05
C GLN A 79 -4.44 10.76 -1.60
N ARG A 80 -4.71 12.03 -1.29
CA ARG A 80 -5.11 12.45 0.07
C ARG A 80 -6.44 11.84 0.45
N LYS A 81 -7.41 11.89 -0.46
CA LYS A 81 -8.73 11.29 -0.26
C LYS A 81 -8.64 9.79 0.01
N ALA A 82 -7.78 9.07 -0.73
CA ALA A 82 -7.53 7.66 -0.48
C ALA A 82 -6.99 7.44 0.94
N VAL A 83 -5.94 8.18 1.35
CA VAL A 83 -5.35 8.08 2.70
C VAL A 83 -6.39 8.35 3.79
N GLU A 84 -7.26 9.34 3.59
CA GLU A 84 -8.33 9.68 4.56
C GLU A 84 -9.50 8.70 4.53
N SER A 85 -9.62 7.88 3.49
CA SER A 85 -10.75 6.94 3.32
C SER A 85 -10.42 5.49 3.67
N VAL A 86 -9.13 5.15 3.85
CA VAL A 86 -8.73 3.78 4.24
C VAL A 86 -9.39 3.40 5.56
N PRO A 87 -10.19 2.31 5.59
CA PRO A 87 -10.79 1.83 6.83
C PRO A 87 -9.74 1.30 7.80
N PRO A 88 -9.96 1.38 9.12
CA PRO A 88 -9.12 0.70 10.10
C PRO A 88 -9.02 -0.81 9.78
N GLY A 89 -7.81 -1.37 9.88
CA GLY A 89 -7.51 -2.77 9.56
C GLY A 89 -7.38 -3.08 8.06
N ALA A 90 -7.63 -2.12 7.16
CA ALA A 90 -7.40 -2.31 5.73
C ALA A 90 -5.95 -2.01 5.34
N VAL A 91 -5.52 -2.59 4.23
CA VAL A 91 -4.20 -2.37 3.59
C VAL A 91 -4.38 -1.43 2.42
N LEU A 92 -3.66 -0.30 2.43
CA LEU A 92 -3.59 0.55 1.24
C LEU A 92 -2.71 -0.12 0.18
N VAL A 93 -3.31 -0.51 -0.93
CA VAL A 93 -2.62 -1.10 -2.09
C VAL A 93 -2.56 -0.08 -3.21
N ILE A 94 -1.35 0.36 -3.56
CA ILE A 94 -1.14 1.37 -4.60
C ILE A 94 -0.56 0.71 -5.85
N ASP A 95 -1.31 0.75 -6.93
CA ASP A 95 -0.86 0.40 -8.27
C ASP A 95 -0.18 1.62 -8.90
N ALA A 96 1.15 1.67 -8.84
CA ALA A 96 1.99 2.69 -9.48
C ALA A 96 2.43 2.28 -10.89
N ARG A 97 1.86 1.19 -11.44
CA ARG A 97 2.20 0.65 -12.76
C ARG A 97 3.68 0.27 -12.89
N GLY A 98 4.28 -0.20 -11.80
CA GLY A 98 5.70 -0.57 -11.72
C GLY A 98 6.66 0.63 -11.87
N LYS A 99 6.19 1.87 -11.71
CA LYS A 99 7.03 3.06 -11.87
C LYS A 99 7.70 3.42 -10.55
N THR A 100 9.04 3.46 -10.56
CA THR A 100 9.86 3.75 -9.38
C THR A 100 10.60 5.09 -9.46
N ARG A 101 10.38 5.88 -10.53
CA ARG A 101 10.99 7.22 -10.68
C ARG A 101 10.38 8.24 -9.73
N ALA A 102 9.10 8.09 -9.44
CA ALA A 102 8.36 8.95 -8.52
C ALA A 102 7.82 8.13 -7.36
N ALA A 103 7.77 8.74 -6.18
CA ALA A 103 7.26 8.08 -4.99
C ALA A 103 5.74 8.06 -4.97
N SER A 104 5.13 6.88 -4.75
CA SER A 104 3.68 6.74 -4.59
C SER A 104 3.16 7.48 -3.36
N LEU A 105 3.96 7.53 -2.29
CA LEU A 105 3.69 8.28 -1.06
C LEU A 105 4.99 8.49 -0.27
N GLY A 106 4.90 9.38 0.73
CA GLY A 106 6.00 9.63 1.68
C GLY A 106 5.62 9.30 3.12
N HIS A 107 6.58 9.45 4.02
CA HIS A 107 6.46 9.13 5.44
C HIS A 107 5.31 9.88 6.14
N ILE A 108 5.00 11.11 5.76
CA ILE A 108 3.89 11.90 6.36
C ILE A 108 2.56 11.19 6.13
N LEU A 109 2.27 10.77 4.89
CA LEU A 109 1.04 10.06 4.57
C LEU A 109 0.99 8.67 5.20
N ALA A 110 2.14 7.98 5.28
CA ALA A 110 2.24 6.71 5.98
C ALA A 110 1.96 6.84 7.49
N THR A 111 2.48 7.89 8.12
CA THR A 111 2.17 8.21 9.52
C THR A 111 0.67 8.50 9.71
N ARG A 112 0.05 9.19 8.76
CA ARG A 112 -1.39 9.44 8.81
C ARG A 112 -2.19 8.13 8.72
N LEU A 113 -1.82 7.22 7.81
CA LEU A 113 -2.42 5.88 7.70
C LEU A 113 -2.31 5.09 9.01
N LEU A 114 -1.12 5.09 9.62
CA LEU A 114 -0.91 4.46 10.93
C LEU A 114 -1.89 5.03 11.98
N ARG A 115 -2.00 6.36 12.06
CA ARG A 115 -2.91 7.04 13.02
C ARG A 115 -4.39 6.73 12.76
N ARG A 116 -4.73 6.41 11.52
CA ARG A 116 -6.09 5.99 11.13
C ARG A 116 -6.35 4.49 11.36
N GLY A 117 -5.33 3.75 11.80
CA GLY A 117 -5.45 2.33 12.08
C GLY A 117 -5.36 1.43 10.84
N ALA A 118 -4.79 1.89 9.74
CA ALA A 118 -4.51 1.04 8.60
C ALA A 118 -3.61 -0.13 9.00
N ALA A 119 -3.80 -1.31 8.39
CA ALA A 119 -2.99 -2.49 8.66
C ALA A 119 -1.61 -2.44 7.97
N GLY A 120 -1.46 -1.65 6.91
CA GLY A 120 -0.20 -1.50 6.21
C GLY A 120 -0.34 -0.88 4.81
N ILE A 121 0.78 -0.87 4.10
CA ILE A 121 0.90 -0.30 2.74
C ILE A 121 1.60 -1.30 1.84
N VAL A 122 1.10 -1.42 0.60
CA VAL A 122 1.73 -2.18 -0.48
C VAL A 122 1.76 -1.33 -1.74
N THR A 123 2.91 -1.20 -2.40
CA THR A 123 3.02 -0.51 -3.69
C THR A 123 4.04 -1.17 -4.60
N ASP A 124 3.72 -1.32 -5.87
CA ASP A 124 4.66 -1.70 -6.93
C ASP A 124 5.52 -0.52 -7.42
N GLY A 125 5.34 0.65 -6.82
CA GLY A 125 6.15 1.84 -7.00
C GLY A 125 7.19 2.05 -5.91
N ALA A 126 7.74 3.27 -5.87
CA ALA A 126 8.67 3.71 -4.83
C ALA A 126 7.96 4.49 -3.72
N VAL A 127 8.67 4.65 -2.60
CA VAL A 127 8.31 5.59 -1.52
C VAL A 127 9.42 6.59 -1.33
N ARG A 128 9.11 7.79 -0.84
CA ARG A 128 10.11 8.76 -0.40
C ARG A 128 10.23 8.78 1.13
N ASP A 129 11.28 9.40 1.63
CA ASP A 129 11.57 9.45 3.07
C ASP A 129 11.75 8.05 3.68
N SER A 130 12.37 7.14 2.93
CA SER A 130 12.45 5.70 3.24
C SER A 130 13.04 5.39 4.62
N GLN A 131 13.93 6.22 5.13
CA GLN A 131 14.48 6.07 6.49
C GLN A 131 13.40 6.16 7.58
N GLY A 132 12.38 7.02 7.36
CA GLY A 132 11.27 7.15 8.29
C GLY A 132 10.41 5.88 8.38
N PHE A 133 10.32 5.12 7.30
CA PHE A 133 9.58 3.84 7.29
C PHE A 133 10.24 2.76 8.14
N ALA A 134 11.57 2.77 8.29
CA ALA A 134 12.29 1.76 9.06
C ALA A 134 11.84 1.70 10.53
N THR A 135 11.42 2.83 11.09
CA THR A 135 10.97 2.97 12.48
C THR A 135 9.44 3.08 12.62
N LEU A 136 8.73 3.20 11.52
CA LEU A 136 7.26 3.33 11.53
C LEU A 136 6.60 1.99 11.89
N ASP A 137 5.72 1.98 12.85
CA ASP A 137 4.96 0.78 13.25
C ASP A 137 3.80 0.49 12.26
N LEU A 138 4.13 0.48 10.97
CA LEU A 138 3.19 0.19 9.89
C LEU A 138 3.88 -0.66 8.83
N PRO A 139 3.55 -1.96 8.71
CA PRO A 139 4.10 -2.82 7.68
C PRO A 139 3.98 -2.18 6.30
N THR A 140 5.11 -1.99 5.61
CA THR A 140 5.14 -1.34 4.30
C THR A 140 6.00 -2.14 3.34
N PHE A 141 5.43 -2.52 2.20
CA PHE A 141 6.12 -3.21 1.11
C PHE A 141 6.14 -2.31 -0.13
N ALA A 142 7.31 -2.11 -0.71
CA ALA A 142 7.50 -1.28 -1.89
C ALA A 142 8.53 -1.88 -2.85
N ALA A 143 8.48 -1.47 -4.12
CA ALA A 143 9.47 -1.87 -5.11
C ALA A 143 10.78 -1.07 -4.98
N GLY A 144 10.78 0.06 -4.27
CA GLY A 144 11.99 0.86 -4.10
C GLY A 144 11.78 2.17 -3.35
N ALA A 145 12.83 3.00 -3.38
CA ALA A 145 12.80 4.36 -2.84
C ALA A 145 13.10 5.38 -3.95
N ALA A 146 12.44 6.54 -3.89
CA ALA A 146 12.68 7.68 -4.77
C ALA A 146 12.52 8.99 -4.00
N ALA A 147 13.34 9.98 -4.30
CA ALA A 147 13.24 11.29 -3.66
C ALA A 147 12.14 12.16 -4.29
N THR A 148 11.82 11.90 -5.56
CA THR A 148 10.80 12.66 -6.31
C THR A 148 9.39 12.40 -5.79
N THR A 149 8.56 13.43 -5.82
CA THR A 149 7.13 13.32 -5.46
C THR A 149 6.33 12.58 -6.53
N ASN A 150 5.11 12.20 -6.21
CA ASN A 150 4.15 11.55 -7.11
C ASN A 150 3.68 12.42 -8.30
N LEU A 151 4.16 13.65 -8.39
CA LEU A 151 3.87 14.57 -9.51
C LEU A 151 4.95 14.57 -10.59
N ALA A 152 6.02 13.76 -10.45
CA ALA A 152 7.16 13.75 -11.37
C ALA A 152 7.15 12.55 -12.33
#